data_ef664e19a37f2b2ed087462d58771871
#
_entry.id   ef664e19a37f2b2ed087462d58771871
#
_cell.length_a   1.000
_cell.length_b   1.000
_cell.length_c   1.000
_cell.angle_alpha   90.00
_cell.angle_beta   90.00
_cell.angle_gamma   90.00
#
_symmetry.space_group_name_H-M   'P 1'
#
loop_
_entity.id
_entity.type
_entity.pdbx_description
1 polymer ?
#
loop_
_entity_poly.entity_id
_entity_poly.type
_entity_poly.pdbx_seq_one_letter_code
_entity_poly.pdbx_strand_id
1 'polypeptide(L)'
;MADVKTDSISSTEFGKLFFEFKPRFIALAYRYVRDRETAEDLVSDSFMTFWEMHENLPADTNVPAYILTSVKNRCLNYLNAQIRHRRAEQDMHSTLTRRLQADVRSLSACDPDLLFLGE
;
A
#
# COMPACT_ATOMS: atom_id res chain seq x y z
N MET A 1 -21.68 -2.26 -1.40
CA MET A 1 -21.37 -2.84 -0.13
C MET A 1 -19.95 -2.62 0.26
N ALA A 2 -19.75 -1.90 1.32
CA ALA A 2 -18.40 -1.52 1.72
C ALA A 2 -17.72 -2.58 2.58
N ASP A 3 -18.52 -3.39 3.25
CA ASP A 3 -17.96 -4.29 4.26
C ASP A 3 -17.78 -5.68 3.73
N VAL A 4 -16.58 -5.94 3.24
CA VAL A 4 -16.20 -7.28 2.85
C VAL A 4 -15.38 -7.88 3.99
N LYS A 5 -15.86 -8.96 4.56
CA LYS A 5 -15.22 -9.61 5.70
C LYS A 5 -14.43 -10.82 5.24
N THR A 6 -13.36 -11.12 5.95
CA THR A 6 -12.46 -12.19 5.55
C THR A 6 -13.10 -13.57 5.59
N ASP A 7 -13.94 -13.82 6.59
CA ASP A 7 -14.51 -15.16 6.76
C ASP A 7 -15.58 -15.47 5.73
N SER A 8 -16.11 -14.44 5.06
CA SER A 8 -17.15 -14.65 4.05
C SER A 8 -16.64 -14.43 2.62
N ILE A 9 -15.35 -14.14 2.46
CA ILE A 9 -14.85 -13.82 1.13
C ILE A 9 -14.46 -15.11 0.40
N SER A 10 -15.06 -15.29 -0.77
CA SER A 10 -14.72 -16.39 -1.66
C SER A 10 -13.71 -15.92 -2.69
N SER A 11 -13.18 -16.86 -3.47
CA SER A 11 -12.25 -16.48 -4.53
C SER A 11 -12.94 -15.58 -5.56
N THR A 12 -14.21 -15.79 -5.82
CA THR A 12 -14.95 -14.94 -6.73
C THR A 12 -15.10 -13.53 -6.19
N GLU A 13 -15.43 -13.42 -4.91
CA GLU A 13 -15.56 -12.11 -4.27
C GLU A 13 -14.21 -11.40 -4.21
N PHE A 14 -13.15 -12.14 -3.94
CA PHE A 14 -11.81 -11.56 -3.94
C PHE A 14 -11.45 -11.05 -5.32
N GLY A 15 -11.79 -11.79 -6.37
CA GLY A 15 -11.53 -11.36 -7.73
C GLY A 15 -12.23 -10.05 -8.08
N LYS A 16 -13.48 -9.91 -7.65
CA LYS A 16 -14.24 -8.68 -7.87
C LYS A 16 -13.60 -7.52 -7.13
N LEU A 17 -13.21 -7.74 -5.90
CA LEU A 17 -12.57 -6.71 -5.08
C LEU A 17 -11.24 -6.31 -5.70
N PHE A 18 -10.47 -7.27 -6.15
CA PHE A 18 -9.20 -7.03 -6.82
C PHE A 18 -9.40 -6.15 -8.06
N PHE A 19 -10.38 -6.50 -8.89
CA PHE A 19 -10.66 -5.77 -10.10
C PHE A 19 -11.10 -4.34 -9.80
N GLU A 20 -11.91 -4.17 -8.79
CA GLU A 20 -12.44 -2.86 -8.44
C GLU A 20 -11.39 -1.94 -7.85
N PHE A 21 -10.59 -2.45 -6.92
CA PHE A 21 -9.69 -1.60 -6.15
C PHE A 21 -8.27 -1.52 -6.72
N LYS A 22 -7.86 -2.48 -7.53
CA LYS A 22 -6.50 -2.48 -8.04
C LYS A 22 -6.11 -1.18 -8.73
N PRO A 23 -6.90 -0.66 -9.70
CA PRO A 23 -6.49 0.59 -10.35
C PRO A 23 -6.42 1.77 -9.39
N ARG A 24 -7.31 1.80 -8.41
CA ARG A 24 -7.30 2.89 -7.42
C ARG A 24 -6.06 2.82 -6.55
N PHE A 25 -5.70 1.63 -6.12
CA PHE A 25 -4.52 1.46 -5.27
C PHE A 25 -3.23 1.69 -6.05
N ILE A 26 -3.19 1.32 -7.32
CA ILE A 26 -2.04 1.60 -8.17
C ILE A 26 -1.86 3.11 -8.33
N ALA A 27 -2.95 3.84 -8.55
CA ALA A 27 -2.87 5.30 -8.67
C ALA A 27 -2.32 5.92 -7.39
N LEU A 28 -2.77 5.42 -6.23
CA LEU A 28 -2.27 5.90 -4.96
C LEU A 28 -0.78 5.60 -4.80
N ALA A 29 -0.39 4.36 -5.05
CA ALA A 29 1.01 3.97 -4.91
C ALA A 29 1.90 4.76 -5.86
N TYR A 30 1.42 5.00 -7.08
CA TYR A 30 2.19 5.74 -8.06
C TYR A 30 2.49 7.17 -7.60
N ARG A 31 1.57 7.78 -6.87
CA ARG A 31 1.77 9.13 -6.36
C ARG A 31 3.01 9.20 -5.46
N TYR A 32 3.37 8.11 -4.84
CA TYR A 32 4.47 8.09 -3.88
C TYR A 32 5.75 7.51 -4.44
N VAL A 33 5.65 6.40 -5.17
CA VAL A 33 6.88 5.76 -5.67
C VAL A 33 7.29 6.28 -7.05
N ARG A 34 6.38 6.92 -7.77
CA ARG A 34 6.67 7.61 -9.03
C ARG A 34 7.20 6.70 -10.13
N ASP A 35 6.88 5.41 -10.04
CA ASP A 35 7.24 4.43 -11.05
C ASP A 35 6.07 3.48 -11.17
N ARG A 36 5.48 3.43 -12.36
CA ARG A 36 4.26 2.67 -12.55
C ARG A 36 4.46 1.18 -12.32
N GLU A 37 5.56 0.66 -12.82
CA GLU A 37 5.84 -0.76 -12.67
C GLU A 37 6.01 -1.13 -11.21
N THR A 38 6.73 -0.31 -10.47
CA THR A 38 6.89 -0.53 -9.03
C THR A 38 5.56 -0.44 -8.32
N ALA A 39 4.74 0.56 -8.67
CA ALA A 39 3.44 0.71 -8.04
C ALA A 39 2.57 -0.51 -8.29
N GLU A 40 2.55 -1.01 -9.52
CA GLU A 40 1.77 -2.21 -9.85
C GLU A 40 2.25 -3.42 -9.07
N ASP A 41 3.55 -3.58 -8.93
CA ASP A 41 4.12 -4.71 -8.20
C ASP A 41 3.76 -4.64 -6.73
N LEU A 42 3.88 -3.47 -6.13
CA LEU A 42 3.57 -3.32 -4.71
C LEU A 42 2.11 -3.60 -4.43
N VAL A 43 1.22 -3.14 -5.30
CA VAL A 43 -0.20 -3.38 -5.13
C VAL A 43 -0.53 -4.85 -5.33
N SER A 44 0.00 -5.46 -6.37
CA SER A 44 -0.23 -6.89 -6.61
C SER A 44 0.25 -7.75 -5.45
N ASP A 45 1.44 -7.43 -4.92
CA ASP A 45 1.97 -8.15 -3.77
C ASP A 45 1.07 -8.00 -2.55
N SER A 46 0.48 -6.81 -2.38
CA SER A 46 -0.41 -6.58 -1.24
C SER A 46 -1.66 -7.44 -1.33
N PHE A 47 -2.25 -7.55 -2.52
CA PHE A 47 -3.41 -8.41 -2.71
C PHE A 47 -3.06 -9.88 -2.50
N MET A 48 -1.92 -10.30 -3.03
CA MET A 48 -1.51 -11.70 -2.88
C MET A 48 -1.23 -12.05 -1.43
N THR A 49 -0.54 -11.18 -0.72
CA THR A 49 -0.26 -11.41 0.70
C THR A 49 -1.56 -11.52 1.49
N PHE A 50 -2.52 -10.64 1.19
CA PHE A 50 -3.82 -10.73 1.87
C PHE A 50 -4.46 -12.10 1.61
N TRP A 51 -4.47 -12.53 0.36
CA TRP A 51 -5.13 -13.79 0.02
C TRP A 51 -4.48 -14.97 0.74
N GLU A 52 -3.15 -14.95 0.83
CA GLU A 52 -2.43 -16.02 1.51
C GLU A 52 -2.73 -16.07 2.99
N MET A 53 -3.03 -14.92 3.60
CA MET A 53 -3.23 -14.82 5.04
C MET A 53 -4.69 -14.68 5.45
N HIS A 54 -5.61 -14.62 4.50
CA HIS A 54 -6.96 -14.18 4.82
C HIS A 54 -7.67 -15.10 5.82
N GLU A 55 -7.35 -16.38 5.82
CA GLU A 55 -8.00 -17.32 6.75
C GLU A 55 -7.52 -17.12 8.19
N ASN A 56 -6.37 -16.46 8.36
CA ASN A 56 -5.81 -16.23 9.69
C ASN A 56 -6.16 -14.86 10.25
N LEU A 57 -6.90 -14.06 9.49
CA LEU A 57 -7.28 -12.72 9.92
C LEU A 57 -8.60 -12.77 10.68
N PRO A 58 -8.84 -11.79 11.58
CA PRO A 58 -10.13 -11.73 12.28
C PRO A 58 -11.28 -11.65 11.29
N ALA A 59 -12.40 -12.28 11.67
CA ALA A 59 -13.55 -12.39 10.78
C ALA A 59 -14.14 -11.03 10.40
N ASP A 60 -13.96 -10.04 11.25
CA ASP A 60 -14.51 -8.70 11.02
C ASP A 60 -13.53 -7.75 10.35
N THR A 61 -12.45 -8.26 9.79
CA THR A 61 -11.47 -7.43 9.11
C THR A 61 -12.09 -6.77 7.88
N ASN A 62 -11.91 -5.46 7.76
CA ASN A 62 -12.31 -4.72 6.57
C ASN A 62 -11.25 -4.97 5.50
N VAL A 63 -11.61 -5.76 4.50
CA VAL A 63 -10.63 -6.25 3.51
C VAL A 63 -10.01 -5.11 2.70
N PRO A 64 -10.79 -4.19 2.11
CA PRO A 64 -10.17 -3.10 1.36
C PRO A 64 -9.24 -2.24 2.21
N ALA A 65 -9.64 -1.94 3.44
CA ALA A 65 -8.80 -1.13 4.31
C ALA A 65 -7.52 -1.87 4.68
N TYR A 66 -7.62 -3.17 4.92
CA TYR A 66 -6.45 -3.97 5.24
C TYR A 66 -5.45 -3.95 4.08
N ILE A 67 -5.96 -4.16 2.87
CA ILE A 67 -5.08 -4.19 1.70
C ILE A 67 -4.47 -2.81 1.46
N LEU A 68 -5.25 -1.75 1.62
CA LEU A 68 -4.73 -0.40 1.47
C LEU A 68 -3.59 -0.13 2.46
N THR A 69 -3.77 -0.54 3.71
CA THR A 69 -2.72 -0.38 4.71
C THR A 69 -1.46 -1.14 4.28
N SER A 70 -1.64 -2.34 3.75
CA SER A 70 -0.51 -3.13 3.24
C SER A 70 0.20 -2.40 2.10
N VAL A 71 -0.55 -1.81 1.18
CA VAL A 71 0.03 -1.04 0.08
C VAL A 71 0.85 0.13 0.62
N LYS A 72 0.29 0.87 1.57
CA LYS A 72 0.99 2.00 2.15
C LYS A 72 2.28 1.56 2.84
N ASN A 73 2.21 0.49 3.60
CA ASN A 73 3.40 -0.01 4.29
C ASN A 73 4.48 -0.44 3.30
N ARG A 74 4.09 -1.07 2.20
CA ARG A 74 5.06 -1.46 1.18
C ARG A 74 5.66 -0.24 0.49
N CYS A 75 4.86 0.80 0.26
CA CYS A 75 5.37 2.06 -0.30
C CYS A 75 6.37 2.69 0.65
N LEU A 76 6.06 2.72 1.94
CA LEU A 76 6.97 3.28 2.93
C LEU A 76 8.29 2.51 2.97
N ASN A 77 8.20 1.18 2.95
CA ASN A 77 9.41 0.36 2.97
C ASN A 77 10.25 0.60 1.71
N TYR A 78 9.60 0.72 0.57
CA TYR A 78 10.29 1.00 -0.67
C TYR A 78 11.02 2.34 -0.61
N LEU A 79 10.34 3.38 -0.15
CA LEU A 79 10.93 4.72 -0.06
C LEU A 79 12.06 4.75 0.96
N ASN A 80 11.90 4.07 2.08
CA ASN A 80 12.96 3.99 3.09
C ASN A 80 14.18 3.26 2.55
N ALA A 81 13.98 2.22 1.76
CA ALA A 81 15.08 1.50 1.14
C ALA A 81 15.82 2.40 0.15
N GLN A 82 15.08 3.22 -0.59
CA GLN A 82 15.69 4.18 -1.50
C GLN A 82 16.55 5.19 -0.75
N ILE A 83 16.05 5.69 0.36
CA ILE A 83 16.79 6.65 1.18
C ILE A 83 18.08 6.03 1.70
N ARG A 84 17.97 4.81 2.24
CA ARG A 84 19.16 4.13 2.76
C ARG A 84 20.20 3.87 1.66
N HIS A 85 19.73 3.48 0.50
CA HIS A 85 20.62 3.22 -0.63
C HIS A 85 21.36 4.48 -1.05
N ARG A 86 20.65 5.59 -1.17
CA ARG A 86 21.25 6.85 -1.56
C ARG A 86 22.22 7.35 -0.50
N ARG A 87 21.89 7.15 0.78
CA ARG A 87 22.75 7.56 1.87
C ARG A 87 24.07 6.77 1.85
N ALA A 88 23.97 5.49 1.55
CA ALA A 88 25.19 4.65 1.47
C ALA A 88 26.07 5.06 0.30
N GLU A 89 25.48 5.50 -0.79
CA GLU A 89 26.24 5.87 -1.98
C GLU A 89 26.76 7.30 -1.95
N GLN A 90 26.01 8.21 -1.34
CA GLN A 90 26.31 9.63 -1.46
C GLN A 90 26.02 10.36 -0.15
N ASP A 91 26.99 10.38 0.71
CA ASP A 91 26.88 11.10 1.99
C ASP A 91 26.59 12.58 1.80
N MET A 92 26.93 13.11 0.64
CA MET A 92 26.84 14.55 0.40
C MET A 92 25.41 15.03 0.09
N HIS A 93 24.46 14.13 -0.04
CA HIS A 93 23.10 14.49 -0.45
C HIS A 93 22.13 14.51 0.72
N SER A 94 22.57 15.03 1.85
CA SER A 94 21.73 15.06 3.05
C SER A 94 20.45 15.84 2.86
N THR A 95 20.48 16.92 2.06
CA THR A 95 19.30 17.72 1.82
C THR A 95 18.23 16.91 1.06
N LEU A 96 18.67 16.19 0.04
CA LEU A 96 17.76 15.34 -0.73
C LEU A 96 17.19 14.24 0.16
N THR A 97 18.04 13.65 0.98
CA THR A 97 17.59 12.59 1.89
C THR A 97 16.53 13.11 2.84
N ARG A 98 16.72 14.32 3.37
CA ARG A 98 15.74 14.93 4.26
C ARG A 98 14.41 15.16 3.54
N ARG A 99 14.46 15.59 2.29
CA ARG A 99 13.25 15.81 1.51
C ARG A 99 12.49 14.51 1.29
N LEU A 100 13.21 13.44 0.98
CA LEU A 100 12.57 12.14 0.79
C LEU A 100 11.97 11.63 2.08
N GLN A 101 12.62 11.85 3.21
CA GLN A 101 12.06 11.46 4.50
C GLN A 101 10.81 12.23 4.84
N ALA A 102 10.75 13.51 4.46
CA ALA A 102 9.55 14.30 4.66
C ALA A 102 8.39 13.75 3.83
N ASP A 103 8.67 13.32 2.59
CA ASP A 103 7.64 12.72 1.76
C ASP A 103 7.14 11.41 2.36
N VAL A 104 8.03 10.61 2.91
CA VAL A 104 7.65 9.37 3.58
C VAL A 104 6.75 9.66 4.77
N ARG A 105 7.10 10.65 5.57
CA ARG A 105 6.28 11.02 6.71
C ARG A 105 4.90 11.52 6.27
N SER A 106 4.86 12.28 5.20
CA SER A 106 3.61 12.79 4.67
C SER A 106 2.70 11.65 4.23
N LEU A 107 3.28 10.64 3.58
CA LEU A 107 2.52 9.45 3.20
C LEU A 107 1.94 8.75 4.41
N SER A 108 2.72 8.64 5.48
CA SER A 108 2.29 7.96 6.68
C SER A 108 1.23 8.73 7.46
N ALA A 109 1.33 10.05 7.48
CA ALA A 109 0.53 10.86 8.38
C ALA A 109 -0.87 11.17 7.86
N CYS A 110 -1.03 11.31 6.56
CA CYS A 110 -2.27 11.87 6.04
C CYS A 110 -2.60 11.28 4.69
N ASP A 111 -3.63 10.46 4.65
CA ASP A 111 -4.05 9.82 3.42
C ASP A 111 -5.57 9.87 3.34
N PRO A 112 -6.13 10.77 2.51
CA PRO A 112 -7.59 10.86 2.40
C PRO A 112 -8.23 9.59 1.84
N ASP A 113 -7.48 8.80 1.08
CA ASP A 113 -8.02 7.55 0.56
C ASP A 113 -8.27 6.54 1.66
N LEU A 114 -7.49 6.60 2.72
CA LEU A 114 -7.70 5.74 3.88
C LEU A 114 -9.00 6.10 4.58
N LEU A 115 -9.28 7.41 4.71
CA LEU A 115 -10.55 7.86 5.29
C LEU A 115 -11.72 7.39 4.45
N PHE A 116 -11.59 7.44 3.14
CA PHE A 116 -12.63 6.99 2.25
C PHE A 116 -12.95 5.51 2.46
N LEU A 117 -11.93 4.69 2.65
CA LEU A 117 -12.13 3.26 2.88
C LEU A 117 -12.58 2.95 4.30
N GLY A 118 -12.34 3.86 5.22
CA GLY A 118 -12.70 3.67 6.63
C GLY A 118 -14.17 3.83 6.90
N GLU A 119 -14.91 4.35 5.95
CA GLU A 119 -16.35 4.46 6.11
C GLU A 119 -17.06 3.17 5.75
#